data_946cd1e8dd860b03455f4a0366d87bd0
#
_entry.id   946cd1e8dd860b03455f4a0366d87bd0
#
_cell.length_a   1.000
_cell.length_b   1.000
_cell.length_c   1.000
_cell.angle_alpha   90.00
_cell.angle_beta   90.00
_cell.angle_gamma   90.00
#
_symmetry.space_group_name_H-M   'P 1'
#
loop_
_entity.id
_entity.type
_entity.pdbx_description
1 polymer ?
#
loop_
_entity_poly.entity_id
_entity_poly.type
_entity_poly.pdbx_seq_one_letter_code
_entity_poly.pdbx_strand_id
1 'polypeptide(L)'
;MAVFRFLAVSFIAILLLSPFLRTRHTQKFKPIVAVINDNSESIKTGLGKDSTEYKNKLLSLINKLKNTYEVAEFDAGDELTRGHNICDRDKSKNLRAAIDGVTDLYYNQNLGAIILASDGIYNKGINPVYSAAKSSYSIYTIALGDTTIQKDQKLSNAFYNKIAYLNDQFGLRVDVEANN
;
A
#
# COMPACT_ATOMS: atom_id res chain seq x y z
N MET A 1 -54.14 -18.67 -50.83
CA MET A 1 -54.29 -17.25 -50.44
C MET A 1 -54.45 -17.07 -48.91
N ALA A 2 -55.28 -17.88 -48.22
CA ALA A 2 -55.48 -17.74 -46.75
C ALA A 2 -54.20 -17.98 -45.93
N VAL A 3 -53.38 -18.97 -46.27
CA VAL A 3 -52.14 -19.33 -45.58
C VAL A 3 -51.11 -18.16 -45.63
N PHE A 4 -50.98 -17.53 -46.82
CA PHE A 4 -50.07 -16.38 -46.95
C PHE A 4 -50.49 -15.17 -46.11
N ARG A 5 -51.81 -14.93 -46.01
CA ARG A 5 -52.34 -13.85 -45.13
C ARG A 5 -52.07 -14.17 -43.64
N PHE A 6 -52.28 -15.41 -43.22
CA PHE A 6 -51.98 -15.83 -41.86
C PHE A 6 -50.49 -15.66 -41.51
N LEU A 7 -49.58 -16.10 -42.38
CA LEU A 7 -48.16 -15.95 -42.16
C LEU A 7 -47.71 -14.47 -42.09
N ALA A 8 -48.26 -13.63 -42.99
CA ALA A 8 -47.95 -12.21 -42.98
C ALA A 8 -48.43 -11.52 -41.66
N VAL A 9 -49.64 -11.82 -41.23
CA VAL A 9 -50.18 -11.26 -39.96
C VAL A 9 -49.40 -11.77 -38.75
N SER A 10 -49.04 -13.06 -38.70
CA SER A 10 -48.22 -13.62 -37.64
C SER A 10 -46.81 -13.00 -37.59
N PHE A 11 -46.18 -12.77 -38.74
CA PHE A 11 -44.87 -12.13 -38.81
C PHE A 11 -44.94 -10.71 -38.33
N ILE A 12 -45.94 -9.92 -38.72
CA ILE A 12 -46.14 -8.57 -38.25
C ILE A 12 -46.43 -8.56 -36.75
N ALA A 13 -47.22 -9.49 -36.22
CA ALA A 13 -47.48 -9.61 -34.80
C ALA A 13 -46.21 -9.90 -34.00
N ILE A 14 -45.32 -10.79 -34.50
CA ILE A 14 -44.03 -11.09 -33.86
C ILE A 14 -43.13 -9.85 -33.86
N LEU A 15 -43.09 -9.09 -34.97
CA LEU A 15 -42.31 -7.85 -35.08
C LEU A 15 -42.84 -6.78 -34.10
N LEU A 16 -44.17 -6.66 -33.97
CA LEU A 16 -44.79 -5.69 -33.05
C LEU A 16 -44.61 -6.07 -31.58
N LEU A 17 -44.56 -7.36 -31.27
CA LEU A 17 -44.28 -7.81 -29.92
C LEU A 17 -42.85 -7.49 -29.45
N SER A 18 -41.93 -7.19 -30.41
CA SER A 18 -40.53 -6.85 -30.11
C SER A 18 -39.98 -7.73 -28.99
N PRO A 19 -39.75 -9.04 -29.17
CA PRO A 19 -39.25 -9.89 -28.12
C PRO A 19 -37.90 -9.34 -27.63
N PHE A 20 -37.92 -8.67 -26.49
CA PHE A 20 -36.74 -8.06 -25.88
C PHE A 20 -35.88 -9.17 -25.29
N LEU A 21 -35.00 -9.74 -26.09
CA LEU A 21 -34.02 -10.73 -25.65
C LEU A 21 -32.97 -10.03 -24.81
N ARG A 22 -33.19 -9.96 -23.50
CA ARG A 22 -32.21 -9.42 -22.56
C ARG A 22 -31.14 -10.46 -22.26
N THR A 23 -30.09 -10.47 -23.09
CA THR A 23 -28.92 -11.29 -22.82
C THR A 23 -28.11 -10.63 -21.71
N ARG A 24 -28.07 -11.24 -20.53
CA ARG A 24 -27.18 -10.82 -19.45
C ARG A 24 -25.79 -11.38 -19.71
N HIS A 25 -24.89 -10.57 -20.24
CA HIS A 25 -23.48 -10.86 -20.23
C HIS A 25 -22.90 -10.53 -18.85
N THR A 26 -22.70 -11.54 -18.02
CA THR A 26 -22.00 -11.38 -16.75
C THR A 26 -20.50 -11.47 -17.03
N GLN A 27 -19.83 -10.34 -17.19
CA GLN A 27 -18.37 -10.30 -17.19
C GLN A 27 -17.89 -10.47 -15.74
N LYS A 28 -17.19 -11.56 -15.49
CA LYS A 28 -16.50 -11.78 -14.21
C LYS A 28 -15.14 -11.13 -14.31
N PHE A 29 -14.98 -9.95 -13.71
CA PHE A 29 -13.67 -9.33 -13.52
C PHE A 29 -12.99 -9.95 -12.32
N LYS A 30 -11.71 -10.28 -12.45
CA LYS A 30 -10.90 -10.68 -11.28
C LYS A 30 -10.79 -9.49 -10.33
N PRO A 31 -10.94 -9.71 -9.01
CA PRO A 31 -10.67 -8.64 -8.06
C PRO A 31 -9.19 -8.22 -8.15
N ILE A 32 -8.96 -6.92 -7.98
CA ILE A 32 -7.62 -6.33 -7.99
C ILE A 32 -7.08 -6.38 -6.56
N VAL A 33 -5.86 -6.85 -6.40
CA VAL A 33 -5.11 -6.77 -5.14
C VAL A 33 -3.93 -5.84 -5.36
N ALA A 34 -3.93 -4.72 -4.65
CA ALA A 34 -2.83 -3.76 -4.71
C ALA A 34 -1.77 -4.15 -3.67
N VAL A 35 -0.53 -4.32 -4.10
CA VAL A 35 0.61 -4.61 -3.23
C VAL A 35 1.46 -3.36 -3.16
N ILE A 36 1.53 -2.74 -1.99
CA ILE A 36 2.35 -1.58 -1.70
C ILE A 36 3.59 -2.06 -0.96
N ASN A 37 4.74 -1.90 -1.56
CA ASN A 37 6.02 -2.22 -0.95
C ASN A 37 6.73 -0.95 -0.51
N ASP A 38 7.12 -0.89 0.76
CA ASP A 38 7.97 0.18 1.26
C ASP A 38 9.42 -0.15 0.89
N ASN A 39 10.01 0.66 0.01
CA ASN A 39 11.37 0.47 -0.47
C ASN A 39 12.37 1.46 0.20
N SER A 40 12.10 1.83 1.43
CA SER A 40 12.92 2.80 2.14
C SER A 40 14.26 2.23 2.61
N GLU A 41 15.20 3.13 2.87
CA GLU A 41 16.55 2.80 3.37
C GLU A 41 16.52 2.08 4.72
N SER A 42 15.52 2.39 5.59
CA SER A 42 15.38 1.73 6.88
C SER A 42 15.09 0.23 6.76
N ILE A 43 14.30 -0.18 5.78
CA ILE A 43 14.02 -1.60 5.52
C ILE A 43 15.28 -2.33 5.07
N LYS A 44 16.08 -1.70 4.21
CA LYS A 44 17.35 -2.28 3.78
C LYS A 44 18.32 -2.47 4.94
N THR A 45 18.42 -1.48 5.80
CA THR A 45 19.29 -1.52 6.98
C THR A 45 18.77 -2.53 8.01
N GLY A 46 17.45 -2.58 8.24
CA GLY A 46 16.83 -3.50 9.19
C GLY A 46 16.82 -4.96 8.74
N LEU A 47 16.64 -5.22 7.44
CA LEU A 47 16.67 -6.57 6.87
C LEU A 47 18.10 -7.06 6.60
N GLY A 48 19.07 -6.19 6.40
CA GLY A 48 20.47 -6.56 6.16
C GLY A 48 20.62 -7.66 5.11
N LYS A 49 21.18 -8.82 5.53
CA LYS A 49 21.38 -9.99 4.66
C LYS A 49 20.07 -10.68 4.24
N ASP A 50 19.00 -10.49 4.99
CA ASP A 50 17.70 -11.14 4.74
C ASP A 50 16.87 -10.41 3.68
N SER A 51 17.36 -9.29 3.16
CA SER A 51 16.68 -8.52 2.12
C SER A 51 16.41 -9.34 0.84
N THR A 52 17.33 -10.23 0.46
CA THR A 52 17.16 -11.11 -0.70
C THR A 52 16.09 -12.17 -0.45
N GLU A 53 16.08 -12.75 0.73
CA GLU A 53 15.08 -13.74 1.12
C GLU A 53 13.68 -13.12 1.17
N TYR A 54 13.56 -11.93 1.74
CA TYR A 54 12.32 -11.16 1.73
C TYR A 54 11.80 -10.94 0.31
N LYS A 55 12.67 -10.45 -0.61
CA LYS A 55 12.31 -10.22 -2.01
C LYS A 55 11.78 -11.50 -2.66
N ASN A 56 12.45 -12.62 -2.46
CA ASN A 56 12.03 -13.91 -3.01
C ASN A 56 10.68 -14.36 -2.44
N LYS A 57 10.44 -14.16 -1.15
CA LYS A 57 9.16 -14.47 -0.50
C LYS A 57 8.03 -13.58 -1.03
N LEU A 58 8.29 -12.29 -1.18
CA LEU A 58 7.31 -11.34 -1.73
C LEU A 58 6.95 -11.69 -3.18
N LEU A 59 7.95 -11.96 -4.02
CA LEU A 59 7.71 -12.40 -5.41
C LEU A 59 6.92 -13.71 -5.47
N SER A 60 7.22 -14.67 -4.60
CA SER A 60 6.46 -15.92 -4.50
C SER A 60 5.00 -15.67 -4.12
N LEU A 61 4.75 -14.76 -3.16
CA LEU A 61 3.40 -14.34 -2.77
C LEU A 61 2.66 -13.70 -3.95
N ILE A 62 3.30 -12.75 -4.62
CA ILE A 62 2.74 -12.06 -5.79
C ILE A 62 2.38 -13.05 -6.89
N ASN A 63 3.27 -14.01 -7.19
CA ASN A 63 3.01 -15.02 -8.20
C ASN A 63 1.83 -15.94 -7.82
N LYS A 64 1.68 -16.30 -6.56
CA LYS A 64 0.52 -17.06 -6.08
C LYS A 64 -0.77 -16.27 -6.22
N LEU A 65 -0.74 -14.96 -5.89
CA LEU A 65 -1.91 -14.09 -6.01
C LEU A 65 -2.33 -13.88 -7.48
N LYS A 66 -1.38 -13.76 -8.40
CA LYS A 66 -1.64 -13.60 -9.85
C LYS A 66 -2.46 -14.74 -10.47
N ASN A 67 -2.48 -15.91 -9.86
CA ASN A 67 -3.30 -17.03 -10.33
C ASN A 67 -4.80 -16.74 -10.18
N THR A 68 -5.19 -16.05 -9.11
CA THR A 68 -6.61 -15.84 -8.75
C THR A 68 -7.05 -14.39 -8.93
N TYR A 69 -6.14 -13.44 -8.68
CA TYR A 69 -6.40 -12.00 -8.64
C TYR A 69 -5.62 -11.26 -9.74
N GLU A 70 -6.07 -10.07 -10.06
CA GLU A 70 -5.25 -9.10 -10.77
C GLU A 70 -4.38 -8.37 -9.76
N VAL A 71 -3.06 -8.48 -9.87
CA VAL A 71 -2.13 -7.88 -8.90
C VAL A 71 -1.53 -6.61 -9.48
N ALA A 72 -1.70 -5.52 -8.77
CA ALA A 72 -1.08 -4.23 -9.06
C ALA A 72 0.00 -3.93 -8.02
N GLU A 73 1.22 -3.70 -8.48
CA GLU A 73 2.40 -3.51 -7.65
C GLU A 73 2.74 -2.02 -7.58
N PHE A 74 3.02 -1.52 -6.38
CA PHE A 74 3.35 -0.13 -6.09
C PHE A 74 4.50 -0.06 -5.11
N ASP A 75 5.32 0.97 -5.25
CA ASP A 75 6.34 1.35 -4.27
C ASP A 75 5.88 2.60 -3.52
N ALA A 76 5.98 2.55 -2.18
CA ALA A 76 5.69 3.67 -1.30
C ALA A 76 6.96 4.49 -1.08
N GLY A 77 6.93 5.74 -1.55
CA GLY A 77 7.96 6.76 -1.34
C GLY A 77 7.31 8.10 -1.02
N ASP A 78 7.85 9.17 -1.54
CA ASP A 78 7.20 10.50 -1.50
C ASP A 78 5.91 10.52 -2.31
N GLU A 79 5.94 9.82 -3.46
CA GLU A 79 4.80 9.61 -4.34
C GLU A 79 4.60 8.10 -4.60
N LEU A 80 3.36 7.73 -4.87
CA LEU A 80 3.02 6.37 -5.24
C LEU A 80 3.51 6.10 -6.67
N THR A 81 4.49 5.21 -6.81
CA THR A 81 5.01 4.84 -8.12
C THR A 81 4.52 3.45 -8.52
N ARG A 82 4.06 3.32 -9.77
CA ARG A 82 3.62 2.04 -10.32
C ARG A 82 4.84 1.25 -10.80
N GLY A 83 4.96 0.00 -10.33
CA GLY A 83 6.01 -0.92 -10.75
C GLY A 83 7.08 -1.16 -9.68
N HIS A 84 7.91 -2.13 -9.93
CA HIS A 84 9.01 -2.56 -9.06
C HIS A 84 10.29 -1.78 -9.42
N ASN A 85 10.23 -0.47 -9.32
CA ASN A 85 11.43 0.36 -9.48
C ASN A 85 12.10 0.50 -8.13
N ILE A 86 13.16 -0.23 -7.94
CA ILE A 86 14.09 -0.07 -6.81
C ILE A 86 14.86 1.25 -7.03
N CYS A 87 14.15 2.37 -6.95
CA CYS A 87 14.79 3.69 -6.95
C CYS A 87 15.18 4.04 -5.52
N ASP A 88 16.44 3.85 -5.23
CA ASP A 88 17.14 3.96 -3.95
C ASP A 88 17.20 5.38 -3.33
N ARG A 89 16.26 6.29 -3.63
CA ARG A 89 16.45 7.71 -3.33
C ARG A 89 15.44 8.34 -2.39
N ASP A 90 14.34 7.68 -2.09
CA ASP A 90 13.32 8.33 -1.30
C ASP A 90 13.56 8.17 0.20
N LYS A 91 14.10 9.23 0.81
CA LYS A 91 14.23 9.36 2.27
C LYS A 91 12.90 9.67 2.95
N SER A 92 11.86 9.95 2.18
CA SER A 92 10.55 10.35 2.66
C SER A 92 9.56 9.20 2.54
N LYS A 93 8.85 8.92 3.64
CA LYS A 93 7.86 7.85 3.76
C LYS A 93 6.51 8.43 4.11
N ASN A 94 5.60 8.41 3.15
CA ASN A 94 4.23 8.81 3.36
C ASN A 94 3.28 7.63 3.10
N LEU A 95 3.21 6.71 4.06
CA LEU A 95 2.36 5.52 3.96
C LEU A 95 0.89 5.87 3.79
N ARG A 96 0.46 7.00 4.39
CA ARG A 96 -0.90 7.49 4.20
C ARG A 96 -1.18 7.84 2.74
N ALA A 97 -0.30 8.65 2.13
CA ALA A 97 -0.47 9.04 0.74
C ALA A 97 -0.46 7.82 -0.21
N ALA A 98 0.30 6.79 0.13
CA ALA A 98 0.32 5.56 -0.64
C ALA A 98 -1.02 4.81 -0.57
N ILE A 99 -1.63 4.69 0.62
CA ILE A 99 -2.95 4.06 0.79
C ILE A 99 -4.03 4.88 0.09
N ASP A 100 -4.06 6.19 0.32
CA ASP A 100 -5.03 7.11 -0.28
C ASP A 100 -4.89 7.10 -1.81
N GLY A 101 -3.66 7.16 -2.33
CA GLY A 101 -3.37 7.14 -3.77
C GLY A 101 -3.82 5.85 -4.46
N VAL A 102 -3.63 4.68 -3.84
CA VAL A 102 -4.15 3.42 -4.39
C VAL A 102 -5.67 3.42 -4.35
N THR A 103 -6.28 3.91 -3.28
CA THR A 103 -7.74 3.98 -3.15
C THR A 103 -8.34 4.89 -4.22
N ASP A 104 -7.73 6.03 -4.47
CA ASP A 104 -8.17 6.99 -5.49
C ASP A 104 -7.96 6.45 -6.91
N LEU A 105 -6.82 5.78 -7.17
CA LEU A 105 -6.50 5.22 -8.48
C LEU A 105 -7.48 4.13 -8.89
N TYR A 106 -7.95 3.34 -7.92
CA TYR A 106 -8.91 2.25 -8.14
C TYR A 106 -10.33 2.60 -7.71
N TYR A 107 -10.63 3.89 -7.57
CA TYR A 107 -11.98 4.34 -7.29
C TYR A 107 -12.95 3.85 -8.39
N ASN A 108 -14.06 3.25 -8.00
CA ASN A 108 -15.01 2.59 -8.89
C ASN A 108 -14.48 1.38 -9.69
N GLN A 109 -13.32 0.84 -9.33
CA GLN A 109 -12.83 -0.42 -9.86
C GLN A 109 -13.02 -1.54 -8.83
N ASN A 110 -12.81 -2.81 -9.28
CA ASN A 110 -13.00 -3.98 -8.43
C ASN A 110 -11.76 -4.20 -7.52
N LEU A 111 -11.39 -3.20 -6.71
CA LEU A 111 -10.33 -3.35 -5.73
C LEU A 111 -10.83 -4.23 -4.58
N GLY A 112 -10.22 -5.39 -4.38
CA GLY A 112 -10.59 -6.35 -3.34
C GLY A 112 -9.82 -6.17 -2.05
N ALA A 113 -8.52 -5.86 -2.14
CA ALA A 113 -7.66 -5.69 -0.97
C ALA A 113 -6.41 -4.87 -1.28
N ILE A 114 -5.81 -4.32 -0.24
CA ILE A 114 -4.50 -3.67 -0.25
C ILE A 114 -3.57 -4.49 0.66
N ILE A 115 -2.39 -4.85 0.17
CA ILE A 115 -1.32 -5.47 0.95
C ILE A 115 -0.23 -4.43 1.12
N LEU A 116 0.07 -4.04 2.35
CA LEU A 116 1.10 -3.07 2.71
C LEU A 116 2.27 -3.78 3.39
N ALA A 117 3.43 -3.80 2.75
CA ALA A 117 4.66 -4.31 3.32
C ALA A 117 5.55 -3.13 3.76
N SER A 118 5.71 -2.94 5.08
CA SER A 118 6.45 -1.81 5.67
C SER A 118 6.95 -2.13 7.07
N ASP A 119 7.95 -1.39 7.54
CA ASP A 119 8.41 -1.40 8.94
C ASP A 119 7.50 -0.57 9.87
N GLY A 120 6.47 0.07 9.33
CA GLY A 120 5.53 0.91 10.06
C GLY A 120 6.10 2.29 10.44
N ILE A 121 7.35 2.58 10.10
CA ILE A 121 7.97 3.89 10.36
C ILE A 121 7.58 4.84 9.21
N TYR A 122 6.89 5.92 9.54
CA TYR A 122 6.58 7.01 8.63
C TYR A 122 7.17 8.31 9.15
N ASN A 123 7.76 9.11 8.28
CA ASN A 123 8.39 10.38 8.62
C ASN A 123 7.67 11.59 8.00
N LYS A 124 6.65 11.34 7.19
CA LYS A 124 5.85 12.38 6.54
C LYS A 124 4.37 12.01 6.57
N GLY A 125 3.54 13.03 6.67
CA GLY A 125 2.08 12.87 6.69
C GLY A 125 1.51 12.62 8.09
N ILE A 126 0.25 12.21 8.11
CA ILE A 126 -0.50 11.87 9.33
C ILE A 126 -0.48 10.35 9.48
N ASN A 127 -0.74 9.86 10.69
CA ASN A 127 -0.82 8.44 11.00
C ASN A 127 -1.68 7.67 9.96
N PRO A 128 -1.09 6.68 9.25
CA PRO A 128 -1.77 5.93 8.18
C PRO A 128 -2.98 5.12 8.66
N VAL A 129 -3.07 4.83 9.95
CA VAL A 129 -4.22 4.13 10.56
C VAL A 129 -5.54 4.86 10.30
N TYR A 130 -5.52 6.20 10.26
CA TYR A 130 -6.75 6.98 9.98
C TYR A 130 -7.24 6.80 8.54
N SER A 131 -6.35 6.66 7.56
CA SER A 131 -6.72 6.33 6.18
C SER A 131 -7.20 4.89 6.07
N ALA A 132 -6.51 3.96 6.74
CA ALA A 132 -6.91 2.56 6.79
C ALA A 132 -8.30 2.39 7.41
N ALA A 133 -8.61 3.10 8.50
CA ALA A 133 -9.93 3.04 9.15
C ALA A 133 -11.07 3.62 8.29
N LYS A 134 -10.77 4.55 7.38
CA LYS A 134 -11.75 5.11 6.43
C LYS A 134 -11.87 4.32 5.14
N SER A 135 -10.92 3.42 4.87
CA SER A 135 -10.92 2.60 3.67
C SER A 135 -12.10 1.63 3.67
N SER A 136 -12.78 1.53 2.54
CA SER A 136 -13.82 0.51 2.30
C SER A 136 -13.21 -0.86 1.95
N TYR A 137 -11.90 -0.94 1.80
CA TYR A 137 -11.18 -2.14 1.39
C TYR A 137 -10.41 -2.74 2.55
N SER A 138 -10.26 -4.07 2.54
CA SER A 138 -9.43 -4.76 3.53
C SER A 138 -7.95 -4.44 3.30
N ILE A 139 -7.26 -4.04 4.37
CA ILE A 139 -5.83 -3.76 4.33
C ILE A 139 -5.11 -4.84 5.15
N TYR A 140 -4.20 -5.55 4.51
CA TYR A 140 -3.34 -6.56 5.12
C TYR A 140 -1.92 -6.00 5.23
N THR A 141 -1.32 -6.12 6.40
CA THR A 141 0.04 -5.62 6.64
C THR A 141 1.03 -6.75 6.75
N ILE A 142 2.17 -6.60 6.08
CA ILE A 142 3.35 -7.44 6.26
C ILE A 142 4.36 -6.61 7.03
N ALA A 143 4.58 -6.97 8.30
CA ALA A 143 5.55 -6.29 9.14
C ALA A 143 6.97 -6.67 8.70
N LEU A 144 7.78 -5.65 8.42
CA LEU A 144 9.18 -5.77 8.04
C LEU A 144 10.05 -5.18 9.15
N GLY A 145 11.27 -5.65 9.27
CA GLY A 145 12.27 -5.12 10.20
C GLY A 145 12.73 -6.13 11.23
N ASP A 146 13.71 -5.72 12.01
CA ASP A 146 14.26 -6.48 13.12
C ASP A 146 13.52 -6.11 14.42
N THR A 147 12.98 -7.10 15.10
CA THR A 147 12.29 -6.93 16.40
C THR A 147 13.23 -7.13 17.59
N THR A 148 14.52 -7.37 17.34
CA THR A 148 15.49 -7.47 18.43
C THR A 148 15.70 -6.11 19.08
N ILE A 149 15.57 -6.08 20.39
CA ILE A 149 15.82 -4.86 21.17
C ILE A 149 17.32 -4.56 21.07
N GLN A 150 17.67 -3.55 20.32
CA GLN A 150 19.04 -3.05 20.27
C GLN A 150 19.31 -2.20 21.51
N LYS A 151 20.42 -2.48 22.15
CA LYS A 151 20.91 -1.62 23.25
C LYS A 151 21.32 -0.28 22.64
N ASP A 152 20.62 0.74 23.00
CA ASP A 152 20.89 2.10 22.52
C ASP A 152 21.10 3.06 23.69
N GLN A 153 22.01 3.99 23.49
CA GLN A 153 22.29 5.06 24.44
C GLN A 153 22.20 6.39 23.72
N LYS A 154 21.31 7.23 24.19
CA LYS A 154 21.16 8.59 23.63
C LYS A 154 21.30 9.66 24.71
N LEU A 155 21.87 10.78 24.31
CA LEU A 155 21.86 11.98 25.13
C LEU A 155 20.47 12.62 25.05
N SER A 156 19.73 12.64 26.15
CA SER A 156 18.39 13.22 26.20
C SER A 156 18.44 14.72 26.36
N ASN A 157 19.26 15.20 27.33
CA ASN A 157 19.38 16.61 27.61
C ASN A 157 20.82 16.97 28.00
N ALA A 158 21.23 18.18 27.67
CA ALA A 158 22.46 18.78 28.13
C ALA A 158 22.16 20.13 28.78
N PHE A 159 22.48 20.27 30.06
CA PHE A 159 22.30 21.50 30.85
C PHE A 159 23.65 22.12 31.08
N TYR A 160 23.82 23.38 30.67
CA TYR A 160 25.04 24.13 30.81
C TYR A 160 24.77 25.62 31.03
N ASN A 161 25.70 26.33 31.62
CA ASN A 161 25.61 27.78 31.72
C ASN A 161 25.88 28.40 30.35
N LYS A 162 25.00 29.31 29.92
CA LYS A 162 25.15 30.00 28.65
C LYS A 162 26.33 30.98 28.60
N ILE A 163 26.86 31.34 29.76
CA ILE A 163 27.98 32.26 29.91
C ILE A 163 29.10 31.54 30.67
N ALA A 164 30.27 31.50 30.07
CA ALA A 164 31.50 31.01 30.72
C ALA A 164 32.54 32.13 30.68
N TYR A 165 33.26 32.31 31.77
CA TYR A 165 34.33 33.29 31.88
C TYR A 165 35.69 32.62 31.70
N LEU A 166 36.63 33.36 31.17
CA LEU A 166 38.01 32.87 31.01
C LEU A 166 38.62 32.48 32.38
N ASN A 167 39.17 31.24 32.45
CA ASN A 167 39.71 30.63 33.68
C ASN A 167 38.69 30.27 34.73
N ASP A 168 37.41 30.22 34.40
CA ASP A 168 36.38 29.79 35.33
C ASP A 168 35.92 28.33 34.99
N GLN A 169 35.41 27.61 36.00
CA GLN A 169 34.83 26.29 35.83
C GLN A 169 33.33 26.41 35.65
N PHE A 170 32.80 25.77 34.60
CA PHE A 170 31.36 25.69 34.41
C PHE A 170 30.87 24.25 34.51
N GLY A 171 29.70 24.09 35.11
CA GLY A 171 29.05 22.78 35.25
C GLY A 171 28.35 22.39 33.98
N LEU A 172 28.62 21.18 33.47
CA LEU A 172 27.87 20.52 32.40
C LEU A 172 27.19 19.30 32.99
N ARG A 173 25.86 19.28 32.96
CA ARG A 173 25.08 18.09 33.32
C ARG A 173 24.47 17.50 32.06
N VAL A 174 24.66 16.21 31.88
CA VAL A 174 24.16 15.48 30.72
C VAL A 174 23.29 14.32 31.22
N ASP A 175 22.06 14.26 30.71
CA ASP A 175 21.16 13.16 30.99
C ASP A 175 21.28 12.14 29.83
N VAL A 176 21.60 10.90 30.18
CA VAL A 176 21.76 9.79 29.25
C VAL A 176 20.64 8.79 29.47
N GLU A 177 19.89 8.48 28.43
CA GLU A 177 18.94 7.37 28.42
C GLU A 177 19.62 6.14 27.83
N ALA A 178 19.56 5.02 28.55
CA ALA A 178 20.03 3.73 28.08
C ALA A 178 18.87 2.74 28.04
N ASN A 179 18.61 2.15 26.88
CA ASN A 179 17.69 1.03 26.72
C ASN A 179 18.49 -0.28 26.79
N ASN A 180 18.15 -1.13 27.74
CA ASN A 180 18.77 -2.46 27.93
C ASN A 180 17.95 -3.58 27.28
#